data_677005cdda82a9afecc79885c4106452
#
_entry.id   677005cdda82a9afecc79885c4106452
#
_cell.length_a   1.000
_cell.length_b   1.000
_cell.length_c   1.000
_cell.angle_alpha   90.00
_cell.angle_beta   90.00
_cell.angle_gamma   90.00
#
_symmetry.space_group_name_H-M   'P 1'
#
loop_
_entity.id
_entity.type
_entity.pdbx_description
1 polymer ?
#
loop_
_entity_poly.entity_id
_entity_poly.type
_entity_poly.pdbx_seq_one_letter_code
_entity_poly.pdbx_strand_id
1 'polypeptide(L)'
;MNLDDAEVFVPWSNLTLRKYDPVYADLTYYSFPKEQWIALLDALHPTLIASIGEWKENISDCDNFSQHAYYFVSKSFINAGYPCQGAFMVVWSRSHAYNAFVDTEGKIWIYEPQNNKIIGDIEGTLDDVYNPDKVWFPGEVKLLTK
;
A
#
# COMPACT_ATOMS: atom_id res chain seq x y z
N MET A 1 8.61 2.62 13.79
CA MET A 1 8.87 3.79 12.92
C MET A 1 8.64 5.07 13.68
N ASN A 2 9.44 6.05 13.41
CA ASN A 2 9.42 7.37 14.05
C ASN A 2 9.04 8.42 13.00
N LEU A 3 8.44 9.54 13.42
CA LEU A 3 8.15 10.68 12.53
C LEU A 3 9.40 11.20 11.82
N ASP A 4 10.54 11.14 12.50
CA ASP A 4 11.81 11.58 11.93
C ASP A 4 12.29 10.72 10.76
N ASP A 5 11.72 9.52 10.60
CA ASP A 5 12.04 8.64 9.49
C ASP A 5 11.25 8.98 8.22
N ALA A 6 10.22 9.81 8.34
CA ALA A 6 9.45 10.26 7.19
C ALA A 6 10.17 11.43 6.51
N GLU A 7 10.53 11.25 5.26
CA GLU A 7 11.36 12.21 4.55
C GLU A 7 10.59 13.19 3.69
N VAL A 8 9.52 12.73 3.03
CA VAL A 8 8.83 13.54 2.01
C VAL A 8 7.34 13.28 2.03
N PHE A 9 6.55 14.34 1.91
CA PHE A 9 5.14 14.25 1.55
C PHE A 9 5.02 14.09 0.04
N VAL A 10 4.16 13.20 -0.40
CA VAL A 10 3.90 12.98 -1.83
C VAL A 10 2.58 13.64 -2.20
N PRO A 11 2.60 14.79 -2.89
CA PRO A 11 1.37 15.41 -3.36
C PRO A 11 0.76 14.62 -4.51
N TRP A 12 -0.54 14.42 -4.48
CA TRP A 12 -1.28 13.65 -5.49
C TRP A 12 -1.09 14.16 -6.92
N SER A 13 -0.96 15.47 -7.07
CA SER A 13 -0.79 16.08 -8.38
C SER A 13 0.43 15.59 -9.14
N ASN A 14 1.41 15.04 -8.42
CA ASN A 14 2.68 14.58 -9.00
C ASN A 14 2.71 13.07 -9.25
N LEU A 15 1.63 12.34 -8.93
CA LEU A 15 1.63 10.89 -9.05
C LEU A 15 1.11 10.45 -10.42
N THR A 16 1.83 9.51 -11.04
CA THR A 16 1.42 8.87 -12.31
C THR A 16 0.15 8.03 -12.16
N LEU A 17 -0.25 7.74 -10.93
CA LEU A 17 -1.44 6.94 -10.62
C LEU A 17 -2.75 7.52 -11.15
N ARG A 18 -2.78 8.81 -11.50
CA ARG A 18 -3.99 9.46 -12.02
C ARG A 18 -4.58 8.75 -13.24
N LYS A 19 -3.73 8.15 -14.05
CA LYS A 19 -4.19 7.41 -15.25
C LYS A 19 -4.90 6.10 -14.92
N TYR A 20 -4.86 5.64 -13.66
CA TYR A 20 -5.46 4.38 -13.22
C TYR A 20 -6.74 4.58 -12.40
N ASP A 21 -7.43 5.70 -12.57
CA ASP A 21 -8.69 6.01 -11.89
C ASP A 21 -8.59 5.83 -10.36
N PRO A 22 -7.71 6.58 -9.67
CA PRO A 22 -7.52 6.43 -8.24
C PRO A 22 -8.66 7.05 -7.44
N VAL A 23 -8.94 6.43 -6.28
CA VAL A 23 -9.82 7.00 -5.26
C VAL A 23 -8.94 7.48 -4.10
N TYR A 24 -9.01 8.75 -3.79
CA TYR A 24 -8.21 9.37 -2.73
C TYR A 24 -9.07 9.66 -1.51
N ALA A 25 -8.59 9.24 -0.35
CA ALA A 25 -9.20 9.59 0.93
C ALA A 25 -8.62 10.88 1.52
N ASP A 26 -7.35 11.15 1.25
CA ASP A 26 -6.60 12.29 1.76
C ASP A 26 -5.92 13.05 0.62
N LEU A 27 -5.38 14.24 0.94
CA LEU A 27 -4.71 15.09 -0.06
C LEU A 27 -3.20 14.84 -0.09
N THR A 28 -2.62 14.40 1.01
CA THR A 28 -1.19 14.17 1.13
C THR A 28 -0.93 12.88 1.88
N TYR A 29 0.19 12.23 1.53
CA TYR A 29 0.64 11.01 2.17
C TYR A 29 2.15 11.07 2.40
N TYR A 30 2.61 10.39 3.44
CA TYR A 30 4.02 10.21 3.66
C TYR A 30 4.61 9.19 2.71
N SER A 31 5.85 9.43 2.31
CA SER A 31 6.63 8.49 1.54
C SER A 31 7.93 8.18 2.27
N PHE A 32 8.46 6.98 2.01
CA PHE A 32 9.76 6.53 2.51
C PHE A 32 10.64 6.12 1.35
N PRO A 33 11.97 6.08 1.53
CA PRO A 33 12.83 5.34 0.62
C PRO A 33 12.35 3.91 0.50
N LYS A 34 12.56 3.29 -0.65
CA LYS A 34 12.13 1.92 -0.95
C LYS A 34 12.55 0.93 0.15
N GLU A 35 13.78 1.06 0.63
CA GLU A 35 14.34 0.15 1.64
C GLU A 35 13.59 0.25 2.99
N GLN A 36 13.13 1.44 3.35
CA GLN A 36 12.33 1.62 4.58
C GLN A 36 10.94 1.02 4.42
N TRP A 37 10.32 1.16 3.25
CA TRP A 37 9.07 0.47 2.96
C TRP A 37 9.22 -1.05 3.08
N ILE A 38 10.28 -1.60 2.50
CA ILE A 38 10.57 -3.03 2.57
C ILE A 38 10.77 -3.47 4.01
N ALA A 39 11.51 -2.72 4.81
CA ALA A 39 11.73 -3.05 6.23
C ALA A 39 10.43 -3.06 7.02
N LEU A 40 9.54 -2.10 6.79
CA LEU A 40 8.22 -2.07 7.43
C LEU A 40 7.38 -3.29 7.02
N LEU A 41 7.33 -3.59 5.73
CA LEU A 41 6.53 -4.70 5.21
C LEU A 41 7.07 -6.05 5.70
N ASP A 42 8.39 -6.20 5.75
CA ASP A 42 9.02 -7.41 6.31
C ASP A 42 8.65 -7.59 7.78
N ALA A 43 8.61 -6.52 8.55
CA ALA A 43 8.22 -6.56 9.96
C ALA A 43 6.73 -6.90 10.15
N LEU A 44 5.86 -6.44 9.27
CA LEU A 44 4.41 -6.62 9.37
C LEU A 44 3.92 -7.95 8.79
N HIS A 45 4.63 -8.54 7.85
CA HIS A 45 4.16 -9.71 7.12
C HIS A 45 3.82 -10.92 8.00
N PRO A 46 4.62 -11.28 9.03
CA PRO A 46 4.23 -12.37 9.93
C PRO A 46 2.89 -12.13 10.64
N THR A 47 2.62 -10.89 11.03
CA THR A 47 1.34 -10.50 11.65
C THR A 47 0.20 -10.61 10.65
N LEU A 48 0.41 -10.19 9.41
CA LEU A 48 -0.57 -10.33 8.33
C LEU A 48 -0.95 -11.80 8.12
N ILE A 49 0.03 -12.67 7.98
CA ILE A 49 -0.19 -14.11 7.75
C ILE A 49 -0.90 -14.75 8.96
N ALA A 50 -0.51 -14.39 10.17
CA ALA A 50 -1.17 -14.89 11.39
C ALA A 50 -2.64 -14.44 11.47
N SER A 51 -2.95 -13.24 11.00
CA SER A 51 -4.30 -12.68 11.00
C SER A 51 -5.22 -13.33 9.97
N ILE A 52 -4.71 -13.55 8.75
CA ILE A 52 -5.52 -14.04 7.62
C ILE A 52 -5.57 -15.56 7.53
N GLY A 53 -4.47 -16.23 7.86
CA GLY A 53 -4.34 -17.67 7.69
C GLY A 53 -4.07 -18.06 6.24
N GLU A 54 -4.58 -19.23 5.85
CA GLU A 54 -4.36 -19.76 4.51
C GLU A 54 -5.22 -19.06 3.45
N TRP A 55 -4.71 -18.98 2.22
CA TRP A 55 -5.47 -18.51 1.08
C TRP A 55 -6.67 -19.44 0.81
N LYS A 56 -7.87 -18.86 0.77
CA LYS A 56 -9.11 -19.56 0.44
C LYS A 56 -9.98 -18.67 -0.42
N GLU A 57 -10.43 -19.18 -1.55
CA GLU A 57 -11.29 -18.45 -2.47
C GLU A 57 -12.54 -17.89 -1.76
N ASN A 58 -12.85 -16.63 -2.01
CA ASN A 58 -14.01 -15.89 -1.48
C ASN A 58 -14.02 -15.65 0.03
N ILE A 59 -13.00 -16.09 0.77
CA ILE A 59 -12.92 -15.87 2.23
C ILE A 59 -11.62 -15.16 2.61
N SER A 60 -10.49 -15.67 2.15
CA SER A 60 -9.16 -15.12 2.43
C SER A 60 -8.31 -15.19 1.16
N ASP A 61 -8.74 -14.50 0.13
CA ASP A 61 -8.08 -14.45 -1.16
C ASP A 61 -7.34 -13.12 -1.38
N CYS A 62 -7.00 -12.77 -2.62
CA CYS A 62 -6.08 -11.68 -2.90
C CYS A 62 -6.58 -10.31 -2.39
N ASP A 63 -7.87 -10.02 -2.48
CA ASP A 63 -8.40 -8.75 -1.98
C ASP A 63 -8.36 -8.66 -0.46
N ASN A 64 -8.57 -9.76 0.24
CA ASN A 64 -8.43 -9.80 1.70
C ASN A 64 -6.99 -9.60 2.13
N PHE A 65 -6.03 -10.25 1.47
CA PHE A 65 -4.60 -10.03 1.76
C PHE A 65 -4.21 -8.57 1.55
N SER A 66 -4.63 -7.95 0.47
CA SER A 66 -4.28 -6.56 0.18
C SER A 66 -4.94 -5.57 1.14
N GLN A 67 -6.19 -5.81 1.54
CA GLN A 67 -6.90 -4.98 2.50
C GLN A 67 -6.30 -5.09 3.91
N HIS A 68 -5.98 -6.30 4.35
CA HIS A 68 -5.33 -6.51 5.65
C HIS A 68 -3.92 -5.93 5.67
N ALA A 69 -3.16 -6.04 4.59
CA ALA A 69 -1.85 -5.39 4.48
C ALA A 69 -1.99 -3.87 4.64
N TYR A 70 -2.96 -3.27 3.98
CA TYR A 70 -3.24 -1.85 4.15
C TYR A 70 -3.59 -1.53 5.62
N TYR A 71 -4.43 -2.34 6.25
CA TYR A 71 -4.82 -2.12 7.64
C TYR A 71 -3.61 -2.09 8.57
N PHE A 72 -2.70 -3.04 8.46
CA PHE A 72 -1.52 -3.11 9.32
C PHE A 72 -0.54 -1.96 9.06
N VAL A 73 -0.37 -1.56 7.81
CA VAL A 73 0.42 -0.37 7.48
C VAL A 73 -0.24 0.89 8.09
N SER A 74 -1.54 1.05 7.90
CA SER A 74 -2.30 2.17 8.45
C SER A 74 -2.16 2.25 9.97
N LYS A 75 -2.32 1.13 10.66
CA LYS A 75 -2.17 1.07 12.12
C LYS A 75 -0.77 1.45 12.58
N SER A 76 0.25 1.08 11.80
CA SER A 76 1.64 1.43 12.12
C SER A 76 1.84 2.95 12.09
N PHE A 77 1.27 3.63 11.10
CA PHE A 77 1.34 5.09 11.01
C PHE A 77 0.58 5.77 12.16
N ILE A 78 -0.62 5.27 12.51
CA ILE A 78 -1.41 5.78 13.61
C ILE A 78 -0.67 5.61 14.93
N ASN A 79 -0.17 4.41 15.20
CA ASN A 79 0.52 4.10 16.45
C ASN A 79 1.83 4.87 16.62
N ALA A 80 2.51 5.17 15.52
CA ALA A 80 3.73 5.97 15.53
C ALA A 80 3.47 7.49 15.61
N GLY A 81 2.22 7.92 15.53
CA GLY A 81 1.85 9.32 15.67
C GLY A 81 2.10 10.17 14.42
N TYR A 82 2.13 9.57 13.24
CA TYR A 82 2.29 10.34 11.99
C TYR A 82 1.08 11.25 11.75
N PRO A 83 1.27 12.46 11.19
CA PRO A 83 0.17 13.39 10.93
C PRO A 83 -0.68 13.01 9.73
N CYS A 84 -0.24 12.06 8.90
CA CYS A 84 -1.03 11.49 7.81
C CYS A 84 -0.58 10.07 7.52
N GLN A 85 -1.30 9.39 6.65
CA GLN A 85 -0.98 8.02 6.26
C GLN A 85 0.21 7.95 5.30
N GLY A 86 0.82 6.78 5.23
CA GLY A 86 1.83 6.50 4.22
C GLY A 86 1.22 6.32 2.83
N ALA A 87 2.02 6.57 1.81
CA ALA A 87 1.62 6.37 0.41
C ALA A 87 1.63 4.87 0.07
N PHE A 88 0.73 4.12 0.68
CA PHE A 88 0.52 2.69 0.51
C PHE A 88 -0.93 2.47 0.11
N MET A 89 -1.17 1.68 -0.92
CA MET A 89 -2.49 1.61 -1.56
C MET A 89 -2.91 0.19 -1.84
N VAL A 90 -4.21 0.01 -2.05
CA VAL A 90 -4.78 -1.22 -2.61
C VAL A 90 -4.99 -1.01 -4.10
N VAL A 91 -4.56 -1.97 -4.89
CA VAL A 91 -4.66 -1.91 -6.35
C VAL A 91 -5.38 -3.15 -6.86
N TRP A 92 -6.31 -2.93 -7.78
CA TRP A 92 -6.97 -4.01 -8.51
C TRP A 92 -6.54 -3.99 -9.96
N SER A 93 -6.13 -5.15 -10.46
CA SER A 93 -6.12 -5.44 -11.88
C SER A 93 -7.43 -6.12 -12.27
N ARG A 94 -7.53 -6.60 -13.50
CA ARG A 94 -8.74 -7.32 -13.94
C ARG A 94 -8.92 -8.64 -13.22
N SER A 95 -7.85 -9.25 -12.72
CA SER A 95 -7.86 -10.61 -12.17
C SER A 95 -7.24 -10.73 -10.78
N HIS A 96 -6.71 -9.64 -10.21
CA HIS A 96 -5.92 -9.72 -8.98
C HIS A 96 -6.04 -8.45 -8.16
N ALA A 97 -5.87 -8.57 -6.84
CA ALA A 97 -5.72 -7.46 -5.93
C ALA A 97 -4.36 -7.56 -5.22
N TYR A 98 -3.69 -6.45 -5.08
CA TYR A 98 -2.37 -6.35 -4.48
C TYR A 98 -2.16 -4.96 -3.88
N ASN A 99 -0.97 -4.68 -3.41
CA ASN A 99 -0.64 -3.36 -2.88
C ASN A 99 0.45 -2.69 -3.73
N ALA A 100 0.55 -1.38 -3.56
CA ALA A 100 1.65 -0.62 -4.11
C ALA A 100 2.05 0.46 -3.11
N PHE A 101 3.27 0.93 -3.20
CA PHE A 101 3.73 2.06 -2.39
C PHE A 101 4.54 3.02 -3.24
N VAL A 102 4.60 4.27 -2.80
CA VAL A 102 5.38 5.32 -3.47
C VAL A 102 6.63 5.60 -2.65
N ASP A 103 7.80 5.54 -3.28
CA ASP A 103 9.05 5.89 -2.61
C ASP A 103 9.33 7.41 -2.68
N THR A 104 10.41 7.84 -2.03
CA THR A 104 10.79 9.25 -1.97
C THR A 104 11.24 9.82 -3.32
N GLU A 105 11.53 8.98 -4.30
CA GLU A 105 11.83 9.39 -5.67
C GLU A 105 10.59 9.50 -6.55
N GLY A 106 9.41 9.18 -6.00
CA GLY A 106 8.16 9.19 -6.75
C GLY A 106 7.89 7.93 -7.55
N LYS A 107 8.71 6.89 -7.41
CA LYS A 107 8.46 5.60 -8.04
C LYS A 107 7.43 4.82 -7.28
N ILE A 108 6.59 4.08 -8.00
CA ILE A 108 5.51 3.28 -7.46
C ILE A 108 5.89 1.82 -7.61
N TRP A 109 6.01 1.13 -6.48
CA TRP A 109 6.43 -0.27 -6.42
C TRP A 109 5.24 -1.17 -6.14
N ILE A 110 5.13 -2.25 -6.91
CA ILE A 110 4.10 -3.28 -6.74
C ILE A 110 4.55 -4.23 -5.64
N TYR A 111 3.69 -4.41 -4.65
CA TYR A 111 3.91 -5.30 -3.51
C TYR A 111 2.86 -6.42 -3.51
N GLU A 112 3.32 -7.67 -3.44
CA GLU A 112 2.46 -8.84 -3.32
C GLU A 112 2.40 -9.27 -1.86
N PRO A 113 1.26 -9.02 -1.16
CA PRO A 113 1.16 -9.32 0.27
C PRO A 113 1.09 -10.80 0.61
N GLN A 114 0.69 -11.65 -0.33
CA GLN A 114 0.58 -13.09 -0.08
C GLN A 114 1.94 -13.71 0.24
N ASN A 115 2.99 -13.28 -0.43
CA ASN A 115 4.33 -13.85 -0.28
C ASN A 115 5.41 -12.84 0.07
N ASN A 116 5.02 -11.61 0.41
CA ASN A 116 5.93 -10.53 0.81
C ASN A 116 7.00 -10.24 -0.25
N LYS A 117 6.58 -10.06 -1.49
CA LYS A 117 7.51 -9.79 -2.60
C LYS A 117 7.26 -8.42 -3.24
N ILE A 118 8.35 -7.76 -3.60
CA ILE A 118 8.30 -6.62 -4.50
C ILE A 118 8.36 -7.17 -5.93
N ILE A 119 7.28 -6.96 -6.68
CA ILE A 119 7.16 -7.48 -8.05
C ILE A 119 7.96 -6.61 -9.02
N GLY A 120 7.90 -5.29 -8.84
CA GLY A 120 8.61 -4.36 -9.69
C GLY A 120 8.01 -2.96 -9.65
N ASP A 121 8.53 -2.10 -10.51
CA ASP A 121 8.00 -0.77 -10.78
C ASP A 121 6.68 -0.91 -11.55
N ILE A 122 5.66 -0.15 -11.16
CA ILE A 122 4.32 -0.24 -11.77
C ILE A 122 4.34 0.09 -13.27
N GLU A 123 5.25 0.96 -13.70
CA GLU A 123 5.36 1.33 -15.12
C GLU A 123 6.15 0.32 -15.94
N GLY A 124 7.01 -0.45 -15.27
CA GLY A 124 7.80 -1.50 -15.92
C GLY A 124 7.15 -2.89 -15.89
N THR A 125 6.05 -3.05 -15.15
CA THR A 125 5.37 -4.34 -14.98
C THR A 125 4.05 -4.33 -15.73
N LEU A 126 4.04 -4.81 -16.96
CA LEU A 126 2.90 -4.71 -17.87
C LEU A 126 2.19 -6.04 -18.13
N ASP A 127 2.31 -7.03 -17.24
CA ASP A 127 1.53 -8.25 -17.40
C ASP A 127 0.08 -8.07 -16.96
N ASP A 128 -0.81 -8.96 -17.41
CA ASP A 128 -2.24 -8.85 -17.16
C ASP A 128 -2.60 -8.98 -15.67
N VAL A 129 -1.76 -9.63 -14.87
CA VAL A 129 -2.02 -9.83 -13.45
C VAL A 129 -1.82 -8.53 -12.66
N TYR A 130 -0.78 -7.76 -13.01
CA TYR A 130 -0.41 -6.55 -12.26
C TYR A 130 -0.70 -5.24 -12.99
N ASN A 131 -1.29 -5.28 -14.16
CA ASN A 131 -1.66 -4.05 -14.87
C ASN A 131 -2.83 -3.37 -14.15
N PRO A 132 -2.65 -2.19 -13.55
CA PRO A 132 -3.68 -1.59 -12.71
C PRO A 132 -4.93 -1.21 -13.49
N ASP A 133 -6.08 -1.55 -12.92
CA ASP A 133 -7.39 -1.13 -13.41
C ASP A 133 -7.97 -0.08 -12.46
N LYS A 134 -7.86 -0.30 -11.15
CA LYS A 134 -8.30 0.63 -10.13
C LYS A 134 -7.30 0.71 -8.99
N VAL A 135 -7.08 1.92 -8.49
CA VAL A 135 -6.21 2.17 -7.34
C VAL A 135 -7.01 2.82 -6.22
N TRP A 136 -6.88 2.31 -5.03
CA TRP A 136 -7.60 2.79 -3.86
C TRP A 136 -6.67 3.11 -2.70
N PHE A 137 -6.82 4.33 -2.17
CA PHE A 137 -6.22 4.76 -0.92
C PHE A 137 -7.32 4.84 0.13
N PRO A 138 -7.56 3.78 0.92
CA PRO A 138 -8.66 3.76 1.88
C PRO A 138 -8.55 4.87 2.92
N GLY A 139 -9.69 5.48 3.24
CA GLY A 139 -9.77 6.59 4.17
C GLY A 139 -9.89 6.20 5.63
N GLU A 140 -9.21 5.16 6.06
CA GLU A 140 -9.33 4.63 7.43
C GLU A 140 -8.97 5.65 8.49
N VAL A 141 -8.00 6.50 8.21
CA VAL A 141 -7.61 7.56 9.16
C VAL A 141 -8.80 8.43 9.53
N LYS A 142 -9.63 8.77 8.56
CA LYS A 142 -10.82 9.58 8.80
C LYS A 142 -11.86 8.85 9.63
N LEU A 143 -11.96 7.55 9.49
CA LEU A 143 -12.89 6.73 10.27
C LEU A 143 -12.40 6.57 11.70
N LEU A 144 -11.11 6.46 11.92
CA LEU A 144 -10.51 6.22 13.22
C LEU A 144 -10.38 7.49 14.06
N THR A 145 -10.29 8.64 13.44
CA THR A 145 -10.16 9.93 14.14
C THR A 145 -11.49 10.56 14.51
N LYS A 146 -12.57 9.97 14.08
CA LYS A 146 -13.92 10.41 14.45
C LYS A 146 -14.36 9.77 15.75
#